data_98c16e27b3ced0a24c5b5be568303491
#
_entry.id   98c16e27b3ced0a24c5b5be568303491
#
_cell.length_a   1.000
_cell.length_b   1.000
_cell.length_c   1.000
_cell.angle_alpha   90.00
_cell.angle_beta   90.00
_cell.angle_gamma   90.00
#
_symmetry.space_group_name_H-M   'P 1'
#
loop_
_entity.id
_entity.type
_entity.pdbx_description
1 polymer ?
#
loop_
_entity_poly.entity_id
_entity_poly.type
_entity_poly.pdbx_seq_one_letter_code
_entity_poly.pdbx_strand_id
1 'polypeptide(L)'
;KRRLESAGVRSINNIVDITNYLMLEYGQPLHAFDLNKLDNYLCVRRAQPGETVTTLDGNEHKLVKDVVVNATKDHAVGLAGVMGGANSEIEETTKDIALESAYFTPKTNRRSSRAAGVRTEACARFERGVDIENVRPSLMRAVELLKEYAGAKFIGMTAAGDDILDEIIITLRFNQMKRILGIDVPQAKCIEILENLGFELCGKNEIAARFRVPSYRQNDVTREIDLIEEIARIYGYDKIEPTLPSKTVSPVITDETRLTNELNKLFVARGFYEIMTSSLVGDGIYKWAGVSYDPEKALKVANPQSEDYTMLRQSLIPSILNVVKRNFDNGQKDLWLYEIGKTYFIEQPATHTDSGVKETRVLAGAMTGNVASSKWSCEGDSVDFYDVKGVVENILQILKLDSRIQYRPLKDVPYYHPGKAAEVVLLGKTPQRLAVFGELHPDVINNCRLSQDVYLFEIYIEDIMKLMNFSTPKFKELPVYPAVSRDMAFIIRDDVPHQDIVRVIKKASSHLFQKTDLFDVYKGEHIKDGYKSVAYRIYLQDLNATLTDERVEEEMKKIKNAIKAEWSDSKFRE
;
A
#
# COMPACT_ATOMS: atom_id res chain seq x y z
N LYS A 1 16.43 10.50 43.57
CA LYS A 1 16.06 11.63 42.74
C LYS A 1 16.95 11.73 41.48
N ARG A 2 18.24 12.14 41.59
CA ARG A 2 19.11 12.39 40.42
C ARG A 2 19.16 11.23 39.41
N ARG A 3 19.25 9.97 39.86
CA ARG A 3 19.29 8.79 38.97
C ARG A 3 18.00 8.64 38.18
N LEU A 4 16.82 8.84 38.80
CA LEU A 4 15.52 8.77 38.14
C LEU A 4 15.38 9.87 37.09
N GLU A 5 15.71 11.11 37.44
CA GLU A 5 15.67 12.25 36.53
C GLU A 5 16.60 12.05 35.32
N SER A 6 17.80 11.50 35.55
CA SER A 6 18.73 11.15 34.45
C SER A 6 18.19 10.02 33.55
N ALA A 7 17.29 9.17 34.04
CA ALA A 7 16.60 8.14 33.30
C ALA A 7 15.24 8.59 32.70
N GLY A 8 14.92 9.89 32.83
CA GLY A 8 13.68 10.47 32.29
C GLY A 8 12.43 10.27 33.19
N VAL A 9 12.61 9.81 34.43
CA VAL A 9 11.53 9.57 35.37
C VAL A 9 11.45 10.71 36.38
N ARG A 10 10.28 11.34 36.50
CA ARG A 10 10.05 12.43 37.47
C ARG A 10 10.07 11.89 38.90
N SER A 11 10.80 12.54 39.80
CA SER A 11 10.79 12.26 41.24
C SER A 11 9.51 12.81 41.87
N ILE A 12 8.85 12.02 42.70
CA ILE A 12 7.58 12.36 43.40
C ILE A 12 7.81 12.42 44.89
N ASN A 13 7.99 11.27 45.54
CA ASN A 13 8.35 11.12 46.94
C ASN A 13 9.31 9.92 47.11
N ASN A 14 9.88 9.75 48.29
CA ASN A 14 10.87 8.70 48.54
C ASN A 14 10.34 7.28 48.30
N ILE A 15 9.07 6.98 48.58
CA ILE A 15 8.47 5.66 48.41
C ILE A 15 8.24 5.36 46.91
N VAL A 16 7.55 6.28 46.20
CA VAL A 16 7.30 6.15 44.75
C VAL A 16 8.63 6.17 43.98
N ASP A 17 9.59 6.96 44.40
CA ASP A 17 10.93 7.00 43.79
C ASP A 17 11.68 5.67 43.92
N ILE A 18 11.53 4.97 45.05
CA ILE A 18 12.11 3.64 45.24
C ILE A 18 11.43 2.61 44.35
N THR A 19 10.11 2.62 44.24
CA THR A 19 9.43 1.69 43.35
C THR A 19 9.77 1.92 41.87
N ASN A 20 9.86 3.18 41.43
CA ASN A 20 10.30 3.53 40.09
C ASN A 20 11.81 3.19 39.85
N TYR A 21 12.63 3.39 40.84
CA TYR A 21 14.05 3.03 40.75
C TYR A 21 14.23 1.53 40.53
N LEU A 22 13.53 0.71 41.29
CA LEU A 22 13.59 -0.75 41.15
C LEU A 22 12.99 -1.25 39.85
N MET A 23 11.91 -0.61 39.37
CA MET A 23 11.39 -0.91 38.05
C MET A 23 12.45 -0.70 36.93
N LEU A 24 13.32 0.30 37.07
CA LEU A 24 14.44 0.53 36.15
C LEU A 24 15.66 -0.38 36.40
N GLU A 25 15.96 -0.70 37.66
CA GLU A 25 17.12 -1.52 38.05
C GLU A 25 16.88 -3.01 37.80
N TYR A 26 15.71 -3.52 38.15
CA TYR A 26 15.34 -4.94 38.08
C TYR A 26 14.36 -5.29 36.96
N GLY A 27 13.76 -4.30 36.28
CA GLY A 27 12.70 -4.54 35.31
C GLY A 27 11.35 -4.95 35.92
N GLN A 28 11.26 -4.99 37.26
CA GLN A 28 10.08 -5.41 38.01
C GLN A 28 9.28 -4.18 38.47
N PRO A 29 8.06 -3.96 37.94
CA PRO A 29 7.19 -2.91 38.48
C PRO A 29 6.71 -3.26 39.91
N LEU A 30 6.75 -2.27 40.78
CA LEU A 30 6.27 -2.33 42.14
C LEU A 30 5.19 -1.26 42.35
N HIS A 31 4.23 -1.54 43.23
CA HIS A 31 3.24 -0.54 43.64
C HIS A 31 3.12 -0.47 45.16
N ALA A 32 2.95 0.74 45.68
CA ALA A 32 2.80 0.97 47.11
C ALA A 32 1.41 1.56 47.38
N PHE A 33 0.68 0.92 48.28
CA PHE A 33 -0.63 1.35 48.75
C PHE A 33 -0.52 1.92 50.17
N ASP A 34 -1.35 2.88 50.53
CA ASP A 34 -1.59 3.26 51.91
C ASP A 34 -2.37 2.13 52.61
N LEU A 35 -1.75 1.49 53.61
CA LEU A 35 -2.30 0.34 54.30
C LEU A 35 -3.63 0.65 54.99
N ASN A 36 -3.79 1.88 55.50
CA ASN A 36 -5.02 2.31 56.17
C ASN A 36 -6.23 2.43 55.23
N LYS A 37 -5.97 2.55 53.91
CA LYS A 37 -7.02 2.60 52.89
C LYS A 37 -7.39 1.23 52.31
N LEU A 38 -6.77 0.13 52.79
CA LEU A 38 -7.01 -1.23 52.30
C LEU A 38 -7.89 -2.10 53.19
N ASP A 39 -8.36 -1.62 54.32
CA ASP A 39 -9.13 -2.40 55.32
C ASP A 39 -8.47 -3.71 55.74
N ASN A 40 -7.13 -3.77 55.76
CA ASN A 40 -6.29 -4.93 55.97
C ASN A 40 -6.60 -6.12 55.05
N TYR A 41 -7.11 -5.83 53.83
CA TYR A 41 -7.44 -6.85 52.83
C TYR A 41 -7.08 -6.36 51.43
N LEU A 42 -6.31 -7.16 50.73
CA LEU A 42 -5.98 -6.91 49.30
C LEU A 42 -6.13 -8.24 48.55
N CYS A 43 -6.83 -8.21 47.43
CA CYS A 43 -6.92 -9.35 46.53
C CYS A 43 -6.80 -8.89 45.08
N VAL A 44 -6.39 -9.83 44.24
CA VAL A 44 -6.39 -9.65 42.78
C VAL A 44 -7.55 -10.46 42.21
N ARG A 45 -8.47 -9.80 41.52
CA ARG A 45 -9.66 -10.43 40.95
C ARG A 45 -10.04 -9.78 39.62
N ARG A 46 -10.95 -10.43 38.90
CA ARG A 46 -11.59 -9.78 37.76
C ARG A 46 -12.57 -8.72 38.25
N ALA A 47 -12.73 -7.65 37.46
CA ALA A 47 -13.68 -6.59 37.70
C ALA A 47 -15.13 -7.14 37.76
N GLN A 48 -15.96 -6.55 38.61
CA GLN A 48 -17.40 -6.87 38.73
C GLN A 48 -18.20 -6.05 37.69
N PRO A 49 -19.37 -6.51 37.27
CA PRO A 49 -20.24 -5.76 36.37
C PRO A 49 -20.61 -4.38 36.94
N GLY A 50 -20.36 -3.32 36.20
CA GLY A 50 -20.68 -1.94 36.59
C GLY A 50 -19.68 -1.30 37.55
N GLU A 51 -18.59 -2.00 37.92
CA GLU A 51 -17.53 -1.47 38.76
C GLU A 51 -16.75 -0.35 38.05
N THR A 52 -16.40 0.69 38.81
CA THR A 52 -15.55 1.79 38.31
C THR A 52 -14.31 1.92 39.19
N VAL A 53 -13.25 2.49 38.64
CA VAL A 53 -12.04 2.88 39.39
C VAL A 53 -11.52 4.20 38.88
N THR A 54 -11.19 5.12 39.78
CA THR A 54 -10.46 6.33 39.44
C THR A 54 -8.97 6.05 39.60
N THR A 55 -8.22 6.17 38.51
CA THR A 55 -6.77 5.92 38.51
C THR A 55 -5.99 7.15 38.97
N LEU A 56 -4.68 6.95 39.23
CA LEU A 56 -3.77 8.00 39.73
C LEU A 56 -3.67 9.24 38.83
N ASP A 57 -4.05 9.15 37.57
CA ASP A 57 -4.13 10.27 36.63
C ASP A 57 -5.44 11.07 36.73
N GLY A 58 -6.33 10.70 37.66
CA GLY A 58 -7.61 11.35 37.92
C GLY A 58 -8.75 10.92 36.99
N ASN A 59 -8.52 9.99 36.08
CA ASN A 59 -9.53 9.52 35.14
C ASN A 59 -10.37 8.38 35.76
N GLU A 60 -11.71 8.44 35.58
CA GLU A 60 -12.62 7.37 35.95
C GLU A 60 -12.78 6.36 34.80
N HIS A 61 -12.55 5.08 35.09
CA HIS A 61 -12.69 4.00 34.13
C HIS A 61 -13.84 3.08 34.50
N LYS A 62 -14.78 2.88 33.58
CA LYS A 62 -15.80 1.83 33.67
C LYS A 62 -15.19 0.50 33.30
N LEU A 63 -15.23 -0.45 34.23
CA LEU A 63 -14.54 -1.72 34.08
C LEU A 63 -15.42 -2.76 33.38
N VAL A 64 -14.79 -3.52 32.49
CA VAL A 64 -15.41 -4.69 31.87
C VAL A 64 -14.86 -5.97 32.49
N LYS A 65 -15.60 -7.08 32.40
CA LYS A 65 -15.29 -8.36 33.05
C LYS A 65 -13.85 -8.88 32.78
N ASP A 66 -13.23 -8.49 31.68
CA ASP A 66 -11.89 -8.96 31.33
C ASP A 66 -10.75 -8.16 32.00
N VAL A 67 -11.07 -7.06 32.67
CA VAL A 67 -10.09 -6.25 33.39
C VAL A 67 -9.79 -6.94 34.74
N VAL A 68 -8.51 -7.00 35.10
CA VAL A 68 -8.06 -7.48 36.41
C VAL A 68 -7.75 -6.28 37.30
N VAL A 69 -8.20 -6.32 38.53
CA VAL A 69 -8.08 -5.25 39.51
C VAL A 69 -7.41 -5.72 40.77
N ASN A 70 -6.68 -4.83 41.42
CA ASN A 70 -6.35 -4.88 42.83
C ASN A 70 -7.60 -4.36 43.59
N ALA A 71 -8.08 -5.07 44.58
CA ALA A 71 -9.32 -4.74 45.26
C ALA A 71 -9.26 -5.02 46.75
N THR A 72 -10.00 -4.22 47.52
CA THR A 72 -10.42 -4.55 48.86
C THR A 72 -11.60 -5.53 48.79
N LYS A 73 -12.26 -5.83 49.92
CA LYS A 73 -13.48 -6.66 49.94
C LYS A 73 -14.61 -6.04 49.11
N ASP A 74 -14.71 -4.72 49.12
CA ASP A 74 -15.87 -4.00 48.63
C ASP A 74 -15.67 -3.31 47.29
N HIS A 75 -14.43 -2.87 46.96
CA HIS A 75 -14.18 -2.05 45.77
C HIS A 75 -12.75 -2.22 45.19
N ALA A 76 -12.60 -1.86 43.93
CA ALA A 76 -11.30 -1.81 43.24
C ALA A 76 -10.42 -0.65 43.77
N VAL A 77 -9.15 -0.92 43.96
CA VAL A 77 -8.13 0.04 44.42
C VAL A 77 -7.04 0.25 43.39
N GLY A 78 -7.18 -0.34 42.19
CA GLY A 78 -6.29 -0.16 41.08
C GLY A 78 -6.51 -1.15 39.94
N LEU A 79 -5.97 -0.82 38.78
CA LEU A 79 -5.91 -1.71 37.62
C LEU A 79 -4.64 -2.56 37.76
N ALA A 80 -4.78 -3.83 38.07
CA ALA A 80 -3.64 -4.73 38.40
C ALA A 80 -2.64 -4.80 37.27
N GLY A 81 -1.37 -4.47 37.57
CA GLY A 81 -0.28 -4.39 36.60
C GLY A 81 -0.39 -3.27 35.55
N VAL A 82 -1.34 -2.36 35.69
CA VAL A 82 -1.55 -1.24 34.75
C VAL A 82 -1.36 0.10 35.46
N MET A 83 -2.22 0.46 36.41
CA MET A 83 -2.13 1.72 37.14
C MET A 83 -2.86 1.61 38.49
N GLY A 84 -2.26 2.17 39.55
CA GLY A 84 -2.89 2.28 40.88
C GLY A 84 -4.11 3.17 40.88
N GLY A 85 -4.97 2.99 41.88
CA GLY A 85 -6.15 3.83 42.09
C GLY A 85 -5.86 5.02 43.00
N ALA A 86 -6.54 6.13 42.75
CA ALA A 86 -6.45 7.35 43.57
C ALA A 86 -6.95 7.12 45.00
N ASN A 87 -7.88 6.19 45.18
CA ASN A 87 -8.47 5.86 46.49
C ASN A 87 -7.52 5.09 47.44
N SER A 88 -6.38 4.63 46.95
CA SER A 88 -5.35 3.93 47.75
C SER A 88 -3.97 4.56 47.65
N GLU A 89 -3.89 5.74 47.06
CA GLU A 89 -2.65 6.49 46.83
C GLU A 89 -1.97 6.85 48.16
N ILE A 90 -0.63 6.85 48.13
CA ILE A 90 0.23 7.30 49.22
C ILE A 90 0.25 8.83 49.26
N GLU A 91 -0.05 9.37 50.43
CA GLU A 91 -0.05 10.79 50.74
C GLU A 91 1.09 11.16 51.69
N GLU A 92 1.32 12.45 51.93
CA GLU A 92 2.33 12.94 52.89
C GLU A 92 2.08 12.49 54.33
N THR A 93 0.82 12.16 54.66
CA THR A 93 0.38 11.66 55.97
C THR A 93 0.51 10.15 56.14
N THR A 94 0.79 9.40 55.06
CA THR A 94 0.90 7.95 55.06
C THR A 94 2.08 7.49 55.91
N LYS A 95 1.82 6.60 56.86
CA LYS A 95 2.84 6.02 57.77
C LYS A 95 3.05 4.53 57.53
N ASP A 96 1.98 3.81 57.21
CA ASP A 96 1.99 2.36 56.98
C ASP A 96 1.65 2.08 55.52
N ILE A 97 2.48 1.26 54.88
CA ILE A 97 2.33 0.94 53.46
C ILE A 97 2.24 -0.57 53.24
N ALA A 98 1.46 -0.97 52.26
CA ALA A 98 1.53 -2.30 51.66
C ALA A 98 2.26 -2.16 50.30
N LEU A 99 3.35 -2.93 50.15
CA LEU A 99 4.15 -2.91 48.91
C LEU A 99 3.81 -4.17 48.10
N GLU A 100 3.34 -3.97 46.86
CA GLU A 100 3.05 -5.03 45.90
C GLU A 100 4.28 -5.26 45.00
N SER A 101 4.65 -6.54 44.88
CA SER A 101 5.49 -7.04 43.79
C SER A 101 4.78 -8.26 43.23
N ALA A 102 4.42 -8.22 41.96
CA ALA A 102 3.53 -9.24 41.38
C ALA A 102 4.01 -9.66 39.97
N TYR A 103 3.53 -10.83 39.57
CA TYR A 103 3.59 -11.30 38.19
C TYR A 103 2.18 -11.32 37.61
N PHE A 104 2.00 -10.73 36.44
CA PHE A 104 0.78 -10.80 35.64
C PHE A 104 1.08 -11.40 34.29
N THR A 105 0.28 -12.35 33.83
CA THR A 105 0.50 -12.93 32.49
C THR A 105 0.40 -11.85 31.41
N PRO A 106 1.32 -11.81 30.44
CA PRO A 106 1.37 -10.79 29.39
C PRO A 106 0.02 -10.59 28.67
N LYS A 107 -0.66 -11.69 28.37
CA LYS A 107 -1.98 -11.68 27.69
C LYS A 107 -3.07 -10.99 28.53
N THR A 108 -3.12 -11.29 29.82
CA THR A 108 -4.11 -10.72 30.75
C THR A 108 -3.86 -9.23 30.92
N ASN A 109 -2.62 -8.83 31.16
CA ASN A 109 -2.27 -7.42 31.34
C ASN A 109 -2.58 -6.59 30.09
N ARG A 110 -2.22 -7.07 28.89
CA ARG A 110 -2.55 -6.42 27.61
C ARG A 110 -4.05 -6.24 27.42
N ARG A 111 -4.87 -7.23 27.81
CA ARG A 111 -6.33 -7.11 27.73
C ARG A 111 -6.87 -6.06 28.70
N SER A 112 -6.40 -6.06 29.94
CA SER A 112 -6.79 -5.06 30.94
C SER A 112 -6.43 -3.64 30.50
N SER A 113 -5.21 -3.42 30.04
CA SER A 113 -4.72 -2.13 29.53
C SER A 113 -5.55 -1.62 28.35
N ARG A 114 -5.83 -2.48 27.37
CA ARG A 114 -6.65 -2.11 26.21
C ARG A 114 -8.10 -1.80 26.58
N ALA A 115 -8.68 -2.61 27.46
CA ALA A 115 -10.07 -2.43 27.88
C ALA A 115 -10.28 -1.15 28.71
N ALA A 116 -9.28 -0.78 29.50
CA ALA A 116 -9.28 0.46 30.28
C ALA A 116 -8.79 1.68 29.45
N GLY A 117 -8.16 1.46 28.30
CA GLY A 117 -7.56 2.54 27.50
C GLY A 117 -6.32 3.19 28.13
N VAL A 118 -5.68 2.51 29.10
CA VAL A 118 -4.56 3.04 29.90
C VAL A 118 -3.27 2.33 29.54
N ARG A 119 -2.20 3.09 29.32
CA ARG A 119 -0.87 2.56 29.02
C ARG A 119 0.18 3.24 29.90
N THR A 120 0.94 2.44 30.66
CA THR A 120 1.98 2.91 31.59
C THR A 120 3.30 2.18 31.36
N GLU A 121 4.38 2.65 32.01
CA GLU A 121 5.68 1.99 32.03
C GLU A 121 5.62 0.61 32.72
N ALA A 122 4.77 0.45 33.74
CA ALA A 122 4.52 -0.84 34.39
C ALA A 122 3.80 -1.79 33.41
N CYS A 123 2.71 -1.31 32.79
CA CYS A 123 1.96 -2.06 31.79
C CYS A 123 2.86 -2.54 30.63
N ALA A 124 3.73 -1.69 30.12
CA ALA A 124 4.62 -2.02 29.02
C ALA A 124 5.61 -3.17 29.38
N ARG A 125 6.00 -3.28 30.64
CA ARG A 125 6.82 -4.39 31.13
C ARG A 125 6.01 -5.67 31.29
N PHE A 126 4.88 -5.60 31.96
CA PHE A 126 4.01 -6.77 32.13
C PHE A 126 3.50 -7.34 30.81
N GLU A 127 3.16 -6.48 29.83
CA GLU A 127 2.73 -6.92 28.49
C GLU A 127 3.80 -7.71 27.74
N ARG A 128 5.09 -7.44 28.00
CA ARG A 128 6.22 -8.14 27.40
C ARG A 128 6.65 -9.37 28.22
N GLY A 129 6.21 -9.47 29.45
CA GLY A 129 6.61 -10.47 30.40
C GLY A 129 7.71 -9.98 31.32
N VAL A 130 7.50 -10.10 32.62
CA VAL A 130 8.50 -9.91 33.67
C VAL A 130 8.97 -11.27 34.15
N ASP A 131 10.12 -11.32 34.80
CA ASP A 131 10.65 -12.53 35.37
C ASP A 131 9.94 -12.85 36.70
N ILE A 132 9.23 -13.99 36.78
CA ILE A 132 8.51 -14.38 37.98
C ILE A 132 9.43 -14.65 39.17
N GLU A 133 10.65 -15.19 38.92
CA GLU A 133 11.64 -15.44 39.98
C GLU A 133 12.18 -14.15 40.56
N ASN A 134 12.07 -13.04 39.82
CA ASN A 134 12.53 -11.72 40.26
C ASN A 134 11.53 -10.97 41.16
N VAL A 135 10.28 -11.47 41.27
CA VAL A 135 9.22 -10.84 42.09
C VAL A 135 9.64 -10.68 43.53
N ARG A 136 10.15 -11.75 44.17
CA ARG A 136 10.60 -11.74 45.57
C ARG A 136 11.93 -11.00 45.80
N PRO A 137 12.98 -11.21 45.03
CA PRO A 137 14.21 -10.43 45.13
C PRO A 137 14.00 -8.92 45.01
N SER A 138 13.18 -8.47 44.03
CA SER A 138 12.89 -7.06 43.86
C SER A 138 12.11 -6.47 45.05
N LEU A 139 11.16 -7.22 45.62
CA LEU A 139 10.45 -6.81 46.83
C LEU A 139 11.41 -6.66 48.01
N MET A 140 12.30 -7.63 48.23
CA MET A 140 13.28 -7.55 49.33
C MET A 140 14.26 -6.39 49.15
N ARG A 141 14.68 -6.11 47.91
CA ARG A 141 15.51 -4.94 47.61
C ARG A 141 14.78 -3.62 47.88
N ALA A 142 13.44 -3.56 47.58
CA ALA A 142 12.62 -2.41 47.95
C ALA A 142 12.60 -2.21 49.48
N VAL A 143 12.41 -3.28 50.22
CA VAL A 143 12.44 -3.23 51.72
C VAL A 143 13.77 -2.69 52.24
N GLU A 144 14.90 -3.10 51.68
CA GLU A 144 16.23 -2.58 52.06
C GLU A 144 16.32 -1.07 51.80
N LEU A 145 15.94 -0.61 50.59
CA LEU A 145 15.97 0.80 50.24
C LEU A 145 15.00 1.64 51.07
N LEU A 146 13.82 1.12 51.38
CA LEU A 146 12.87 1.78 52.28
C LEU A 146 13.39 1.91 53.70
N LYS A 147 14.09 0.90 54.22
CA LYS A 147 14.78 1.00 55.52
C LYS A 147 15.86 2.08 55.52
N GLU A 148 16.67 2.12 54.46
CA GLU A 148 17.79 3.04 54.34
C GLU A 148 17.33 4.50 54.13
N TYR A 149 16.39 4.73 53.21
CA TYR A 149 16.04 6.09 52.75
C TYR A 149 14.71 6.63 53.31
N ALA A 150 13.83 5.78 53.83
CA ALA A 150 12.58 6.19 54.45
C ALA A 150 12.45 5.85 55.93
N GLY A 151 13.46 5.21 56.53
CA GLY A 151 13.43 4.80 57.93
C GLY A 151 12.36 3.73 58.23
N ALA A 152 11.90 2.97 57.23
CA ALA A 152 10.81 2.03 57.32
C ALA A 152 11.18 0.82 58.19
N LYS A 153 10.18 0.29 58.94
CA LYS A 153 10.30 -0.97 59.68
C LYS A 153 9.55 -2.05 58.91
N PHE A 154 10.24 -3.10 58.51
CA PHE A 154 9.63 -4.29 57.92
C PHE A 154 8.82 -5.07 58.93
N ILE A 155 7.54 -5.27 58.71
CA ILE A 155 6.62 -5.97 59.63
C ILE A 155 6.45 -7.43 59.22
N GLY A 156 6.31 -7.69 57.92
CA GLY A 156 6.10 -9.04 57.41
C GLY A 156 5.80 -9.06 55.92
N MET A 157 5.70 -10.26 55.36
CA MET A 157 5.41 -10.52 53.95
C MET A 157 4.40 -11.65 53.87
N THR A 158 3.48 -11.54 52.89
CA THR A 158 2.57 -12.61 52.50
C THR A 158 2.65 -12.81 51.01
N ALA A 159 2.32 -13.99 50.51
CA ALA A 159 2.25 -14.30 49.10
C ALA A 159 0.92 -15.01 48.82
N ALA A 160 0.39 -14.74 47.62
CA ALA A 160 -0.81 -15.39 47.11
C ALA A 160 -0.71 -15.59 45.61
N GLY A 161 -1.16 -16.70 45.09
CA GLY A 161 -1.09 -17.09 43.67
C GLY A 161 -0.32 -18.39 43.49
N ASP A 162 -0.11 -18.75 42.22
CA ASP A 162 0.62 -19.96 41.86
C ASP A 162 2.12 -19.60 41.68
N ASP A 163 2.98 -20.29 42.44
CA ASP A 163 4.45 -20.10 42.40
C ASP A 163 5.14 -21.01 41.35
N ILE A 164 4.36 -21.75 40.55
CA ILE A 164 4.87 -22.79 39.68
C ILE A 164 5.18 -22.21 38.30
N LEU A 165 6.47 -22.11 38.00
CA LEU A 165 6.95 -22.01 36.61
C LEU A 165 7.14 -23.42 36.06
N ASP A 166 6.55 -23.68 34.90
CA ASP A 166 6.92 -24.85 34.12
C ASP A 166 8.37 -24.68 33.65
N GLU A 167 9.24 -25.63 34.03
CA GLU A 167 10.62 -25.61 33.55
C GLU A 167 10.65 -25.86 32.04
N ILE A 168 11.26 -24.95 31.29
CA ILE A 168 11.49 -25.11 29.85
C ILE A 168 12.87 -25.72 29.65
N ILE A 169 12.91 -26.98 29.20
CA ILE A 169 14.14 -27.66 28.82
C ILE A 169 14.16 -27.90 27.31
N ILE A 170 15.15 -27.33 26.65
CA ILE A 170 15.29 -27.42 25.20
C ILE A 170 16.48 -28.30 24.85
N THR A 171 16.30 -29.17 23.84
CA THR A 171 17.36 -30.01 23.29
C THR A 171 17.98 -29.34 22.07
N LEU A 172 19.27 -29.05 22.15
CA LEU A 172 20.09 -28.55 21.06
C LEU A 172 20.80 -29.72 20.37
N ARG A 173 20.48 -29.98 19.11
CA ARG A 173 21.17 -30.98 18.27
C ARG A 173 22.33 -30.31 17.54
N PHE A 174 23.55 -30.75 17.73
CA PHE A 174 24.74 -30.08 17.18
C PHE A 174 24.77 -30.04 15.64
N ASN A 175 24.21 -31.03 14.96
CA ASN A 175 24.14 -31.04 13.51
C ASN A 175 23.24 -29.92 12.93
N GLN A 176 22.35 -29.35 13.74
CA GLN A 176 21.50 -28.23 13.33
C GLN A 176 22.29 -26.94 13.13
N MET A 177 23.46 -26.78 13.80
CA MET A 177 24.33 -25.63 13.56
C MET A 177 24.69 -25.53 12.09
N LYS A 178 25.27 -26.58 11.53
CA LYS A 178 25.64 -26.61 10.11
C LYS A 178 24.44 -26.46 9.17
N ARG A 179 23.34 -27.14 9.48
CA ARG A 179 22.13 -27.09 8.64
C ARG A 179 21.49 -25.70 8.57
N ILE A 180 21.48 -24.97 9.68
CA ILE A 180 20.77 -23.69 9.80
C ILE A 180 21.72 -22.52 9.54
N LEU A 181 22.90 -22.52 10.14
CA LEU A 181 23.85 -21.42 10.03
C LEU A 181 24.82 -21.57 8.84
N GLY A 182 24.91 -22.76 8.24
CA GLY A 182 25.86 -23.04 7.16
C GLY A 182 27.30 -23.25 7.62
N ILE A 183 27.59 -23.11 8.94
CA ILE A 183 28.92 -23.27 9.53
C ILE A 183 28.92 -24.31 10.64
N ASP A 184 30.07 -24.90 10.90
CA ASP A 184 30.30 -25.81 12.04
C ASP A 184 30.79 -24.98 13.24
N VAL A 185 30.00 -24.92 14.31
CA VAL A 185 30.41 -24.34 15.58
C VAL A 185 30.80 -25.47 16.52
N PRO A 186 32.03 -25.48 17.12
CA PRO A 186 32.46 -26.53 18.03
C PRO A 186 31.47 -26.71 19.20
N GLN A 187 31.15 -27.96 19.54
CA GLN A 187 30.17 -28.28 20.60
C GLN A 187 30.52 -27.60 21.94
N ALA A 188 31.81 -27.62 22.30
CA ALA A 188 32.28 -26.94 23.53
C ALA A 188 31.97 -25.44 23.49
N LYS A 189 32.08 -24.79 22.31
CA LYS A 189 31.79 -23.36 22.18
C LYS A 189 30.30 -23.07 22.22
N CYS A 190 29.47 -23.95 21.67
CA CYS A 190 28.01 -23.83 21.82
C CYS A 190 27.58 -23.88 23.29
N ILE A 191 28.13 -24.83 24.05
CA ILE A 191 27.84 -24.98 25.48
C ILE A 191 28.32 -23.76 26.25
N GLU A 192 29.59 -23.35 26.08
CA GLU A 192 30.17 -22.16 26.71
C GLU A 192 29.32 -20.90 26.49
N ILE A 193 28.88 -20.67 25.26
CA ILE A 193 28.03 -19.51 24.93
C ILE A 193 26.73 -19.55 25.71
N LEU A 194 26.01 -20.68 25.68
CA LEU A 194 24.73 -20.79 26.36
C LEU A 194 24.86 -20.71 27.89
N GLU A 195 25.87 -21.34 28.49
CA GLU A 195 26.13 -21.22 29.93
C GLU A 195 26.45 -19.78 30.35
N ASN A 196 27.22 -19.05 29.53
CA ASN A 196 27.53 -17.63 29.77
C ASN A 196 26.29 -16.72 29.63
N LEU A 197 25.26 -17.17 28.91
CA LEU A 197 23.96 -16.49 28.81
C LEU A 197 22.98 -16.91 29.91
N GLY A 198 23.40 -17.78 30.84
CA GLY A 198 22.62 -18.24 31.99
C GLY A 198 21.76 -19.48 31.73
N PHE A 199 21.93 -20.16 30.58
CA PHE A 199 21.29 -21.46 30.38
C PHE A 199 22.00 -22.56 31.17
N GLU A 200 21.27 -23.39 31.87
CA GLU A 200 21.86 -24.49 32.66
C GLU A 200 21.93 -25.77 31.82
N LEU A 201 23.14 -26.36 31.73
CA LEU A 201 23.34 -27.62 31.03
C LEU A 201 22.79 -28.79 31.89
N CYS A 202 21.68 -29.39 31.47
CA CYS A 202 21.05 -30.53 32.14
C CYS A 202 21.59 -31.90 31.70
N GLY A 203 22.33 -31.96 30.59
CA GLY A 203 22.96 -33.19 30.10
C GLY A 203 23.41 -33.07 28.65
N LYS A 204 24.40 -33.89 28.27
CA LYS A 204 24.91 -33.92 26.90
C LYS A 204 25.36 -35.31 26.48
N ASN A 205 25.36 -35.53 25.16
CA ASN A 205 26.00 -36.66 24.49
C ASN A 205 26.72 -36.16 23.21
N GLU A 206 27.20 -37.06 22.38
CA GLU A 206 27.89 -36.70 21.12
C GLU A 206 27.00 -36.01 20.10
N ILE A 207 25.68 -36.14 20.20
CA ILE A 207 24.71 -35.69 19.19
C ILE A 207 24.00 -34.41 19.63
N ALA A 208 23.72 -34.27 20.94
CA ALA A 208 22.88 -33.21 21.47
C ALA A 208 23.24 -32.82 22.92
N ALA A 209 22.83 -31.63 23.32
CA ALA A 209 22.84 -31.15 24.70
C ALA A 209 21.44 -30.62 25.09
N ARG A 210 21.11 -30.75 26.39
CA ARG A 210 19.83 -30.28 26.93
C ARG A 210 20.12 -29.10 27.86
N PHE A 211 19.37 -28.03 27.65
CA PHE A 211 19.52 -26.79 28.41
C PHE A 211 18.22 -26.39 29.08
N ARG A 212 18.28 -26.08 30.38
CA ARG A 212 17.19 -25.39 31.06
C ARG A 212 17.27 -23.90 30.75
N VAL A 213 16.14 -23.35 30.33
CA VAL A 213 16.01 -21.92 30.01
C VAL A 213 15.87 -21.13 31.32
N PRO A 214 16.68 -20.07 31.55
CA PRO A 214 16.50 -19.23 32.72
C PRO A 214 15.15 -18.51 32.72
N SER A 215 14.58 -18.26 33.90
CA SER A 215 13.25 -17.69 34.08
C SER A 215 13.02 -16.39 33.28
N TYR A 216 14.01 -15.52 33.24
CA TYR A 216 13.96 -14.24 32.52
C TYR A 216 13.98 -14.37 30.97
N ARG A 217 14.26 -15.57 30.44
CA ARG A 217 14.26 -15.87 29.00
C ARG A 217 13.11 -16.77 28.55
N GLN A 218 12.23 -17.21 29.46
CA GLN A 218 11.16 -18.16 29.13
C GLN A 218 10.06 -17.57 28.23
N ASN A 219 10.00 -16.25 28.11
CA ASN A 219 9.06 -15.57 27.22
C ASN A 219 9.52 -15.52 25.76
N ASP A 220 10.82 -15.70 25.48
CA ASP A 220 11.39 -15.56 24.14
C ASP A 220 12.14 -16.81 23.68
N VAL A 221 12.73 -17.60 24.57
CA VAL A 221 13.45 -18.82 24.22
C VAL A 221 12.63 -20.05 24.57
N THR A 222 11.97 -20.63 23.56
CA THR A 222 11.04 -21.77 23.74
C THR A 222 11.33 -22.95 22.84
N ARG A 223 12.21 -22.80 21.84
CA ARG A 223 12.47 -23.80 20.79
C ARG A 223 13.98 -23.94 20.54
N GLU A 224 14.38 -25.05 19.89
CA GLU A 224 15.78 -25.30 19.49
C GLU A 224 16.37 -24.17 18.64
N ILE A 225 15.58 -23.58 17.74
CA ILE A 225 16.03 -22.49 16.88
C ILE A 225 16.44 -21.24 17.68
N ASP A 226 15.77 -20.99 18.80
CA ASP A 226 16.05 -19.83 19.64
C ASP A 226 17.43 -20.01 20.34
N LEU A 227 17.83 -21.25 20.72
CA LEU A 227 19.20 -21.52 21.19
C LEU A 227 20.23 -21.36 20.08
N ILE A 228 19.90 -21.77 18.86
CA ILE A 228 20.78 -21.60 17.68
C ILE A 228 21.00 -20.11 17.39
N GLU A 229 19.96 -19.31 17.50
CA GLU A 229 20.05 -17.85 17.36
C GLU A 229 21.00 -17.23 18.39
N GLU A 230 20.85 -17.59 19.66
CA GLU A 230 21.74 -17.12 20.73
C GLU A 230 23.21 -17.47 20.45
N ILE A 231 23.46 -18.70 20.00
CA ILE A 231 24.80 -19.14 19.62
C ILE A 231 25.32 -18.31 18.44
N ALA A 232 24.53 -18.14 17.39
CA ALA A 232 24.93 -17.38 16.22
C ALA A 232 25.24 -15.92 16.54
N ARG A 233 24.42 -15.29 17.39
CA ARG A 233 24.55 -13.90 17.80
C ARG A 233 25.86 -13.66 18.57
N ILE A 234 26.21 -14.55 19.49
CA ILE A 234 27.44 -14.43 20.30
C ILE A 234 28.67 -14.92 19.55
N TYR A 235 28.54 -15.99 18.74
CA TYR A 235 29.63 -16.48 17.90
C TYR A 235 30.08 -15.44 16.87
N GLY A 236 29.12 -14.68 16.31
CA GLY A 236 29.31 -13.59 15.36
C GLY A 236 28.78 -13.92 13.97
N TYR A 237 27.84 -13.11 13.49
CA TYR A 237 27.29 -13.22 12.12
C TYR A 237 28.35 -12.90 11.05
N ASP A 238 29.35 -12.13 11.37
CA ASP A 238 30.50 -11.81 10.51
C ASP A 238 31.32 -13.03 10.12
N LYS A 239 31.25 -14.13 10.90
CA LYS A 239 31.92 -15.40 10.61
C LYS A 239 31.12 -16.32 9.68
N ILE A 240 29.88 -15.96 9.36
CA ILE A 240 29.02 -16.71 8.45
C ILE A 240 29.25 -16.19 7.03
N GLU A 241 29.88 -17.00 6.19
CA GLU A 241 30.15 -16.62 4.80
C GLU A 241 28.84 -16.53 4.00
N PRO A 242 28.64 -15.44 3.24
CA PRO A 242 27.48 -15.32 2.37
C PRO A 242 27.56 -16.37 1.25
N THR A 243 26.50 -17.13 1.05
CA THR A 243 26.39 -18.13 0.00
C THR A 243 25.29 -17.77 -0.98
N LEU A 244 25.53 -18.04 -2.27
CA LEU A 244 24.48 -17.89 -3.27
C LEU A 244 23.58 -19.13 -3.27
N PRO A 245 22.26 -18.96 -3.32
CA PRO A 245 21.36 -20.10 -3.46
C PRO A 245 21.63 -20.83 -4.78
N SER A 246 21.69 -22.15 -4.74
CA SER A 246 21.83 -22.95 -5.96
C SER A 246 20.58 -22.81 -6.83
N LYS A 247 20.77 -22.39 -8.09
CA LYS A 247 19.67 -22.30 -9.05
C LYS A 247 19.44 -23.67 -9.70
N THR A 248 18.31 -24.27 -9.42
CA THR A 248 17.84 -25.49 -10.09
C THR A 248 16.92 -25.19 -11.28
N VAL A 249 16.37 -23.99 -11.35
CA VAL A 249 15.43 -23.57 -12.41
C VAL A 249 15.82 -22.19 -12.92
N SER A 250 15.84 -22.01 -14.24
CA SER A 250 16.01 -20.68 -14.84
C SER A 250 14.81 -19.80 -14.52
N PRO A 251 15.02 -18.52 -14.16
CA PRO A 251 13.92 -17.60 -13.94
C PRO A 251 13.14 -17.40 -15.25
N VAL A 252 11.82 -17.41 -15.15
CA VAL A 252 10.92 -17.12 -16.26
C VAL A 252 10.30 -15.74 -16.04
N ILE A 253 10.40 -14.89 -17.05
CA ILE A 253 9.70 -13.59 -17.04
C ILE A 253 8.24 -13.87 -17.41
N THR A 254 7.31 -13.52 -16.53
CA THR A 254 5.87 -13.64 -16.79
C THR A 254 5.44 -12.67 -17.89
N ASP A 255 4.35 -12.96 -18.58
CA ASP A 255 3.81 -12.06 -19.60
C ASP A 255 3.40 -10.70 -19.03
N GLU A 256 2.94 -10.69 -17.79
CA GLU A 256 2.66 -9.46 -17.03
C GLU A 256 3.91 -8.59 -16.85
N THR A 257 5.00 -9.20 -16.38
CA THR A 257 6.28 -8.49 -16.20
C THR A 257 6.82 -7.99 -17.54
N ARG A 258 6.68 -8.78 -18.60
CA ARG A 258 7.09 -8.38 -19.96
C ARG A 258 6.30 -7.17 -20.42
N LEU A 259 4.96 -7.20 -20.27
CA LEU A 259 4.10 -6.07 -20.63
C LEU A 259 4.45 -4.81 -19.85
N THR A 260 4.57 -4.91 -18.52
CA THR A 260 4.93 -3.78 -17.66
C THR A 260 6.27 -3.16 -18.10
N ASN A 261 7.27 -3.98 -18.39
CA ASN A 261 8.57 -3.51 -18.85
C ASN A 261 8.49 -2.80 -20.22
N GLU A 262 7.70 -3.30 -21.17
CA GLU A 262 7.51 -2.65 -22.47
C GLU A 262 6.75 -1.33 -22.34
N LEU A 263 5.73 -1.26 -21.49
CA LEU A 263 5.02 -0.02 -21.19
C LEU A 263 5.95 1.02 -20.55
N ASN A 264 6.72 0.63 -19.55
CA ASN A 264 7.68 1.52 -18.89
C ASN A 264 8.70 2.08 -19.89
N LYS A 265 9.27 1.24 -20.76
CA LYS A 265 10.19 1.69 -21.83
C LYS A 265 9.53 2.71 -22.74
N LEU A 266 8.28 2.48 -23.15
CA LEU A 266 7.53 3.40 -23.99
C LEU A 266 7.36 4.76 -23.32
N PHE A 267 6.91 4.79 -22.07
CA PHE A 267 6.66 6.03 -21.34
C PHE A 267 7.94 6.82 -21.07
N VAL A 268 9.00 6.14 -20.63
CA VAL A 268 10.32 6.77 -20.41
C VAL A 268 10.89 7.34 -21.72
N ALA A 269 10.78 6.59 -22.83
CA ALA A 269 11.25 7.07 -24.14
C ALA A 269 10.48 8.30 -24.65
N ARG A 270 9.25 8.52 -24.17
CA ARG A 270 8.43 9.70 -24.49
C ARG A 270 8.59 10.85 -23.51
N GLY A 271 9.42 10.71 -22.48
CA GLY A 271 9.67 11.75 -21.49
C GLY A 271 8.67 11.80 -20.33
N PHE A 272 7.88 10.74 -20.13
CA PHE A 272 7.04 10.63 -18.94
C PHE A 272 7.85 10.28 -17.70
N TYR A 273 7.38 10.76 -16.56
CA TYR A 273 7.86 10.37 -15.25
C TYR A 273 6.90 9.35 -14.61
N GLU A 274 7.44 8.23 -14.18
CA GLU A 274 6.68 7.27 -13.37
C GLU A 274 6.44 7.86 -11.98
N ILE A 275 5.21 7.76 -11.51
CA ILE A 275 4.85 8.13 -10.14
C ILE A 275 4.30 6.92 -9.41
N MET A 276 4.42 6.95 -8.08
CA MET A 276 3.85 5.94 -7.20
C MET A 276 3.06 6.66 -6.11
N THR A 277 1.75 6.53 -6.15
CA THR A 277 0.85 7.17 -5.19
C THR A 277 0.32 6.16 -4.18
N SER A 278 -0.15 6.64 -3.02
CA SER A 278 -0.71 5.78 -1.98
C SER A 278 -1.94 5.03 -2.48
N SER A 279 -2.03 3.74 -2.16
CA SER A 279 -3.25 2.95 -2.37
C SER A 279 -4.34 3.29 -1.36
N LEU A 280 -3.97 3.82 -0.18
CA LEU A 280 -4.92 4.34 0.80
C LEU A 280 -5.22 5.80 0.51
N VAL A 281 -6.50 6.13 0.47
CA VAL A 281 -7.04 7.46 0.18
C VAL A 281 -8.23 7.75 1.09
N GLY A 282 -8.62 9.03 1.19
CA GLY A 282 -9.84 9.45 1.87
C GLY A 282 -10.95 9.83 0.91
N ASP A 283 -12.17 9.95 1.39
CA ASP A 283 -13.34 10.41 0.59
C ASP A 283 -13.12 11.80 -0.02
N GLY A 284 -12.41 12.67 0.72
CA GLY A 284 -12.19 14.06 0.35
C GLY A 284 -11.50 14.22 -1.00
N ILE A 285 -10.58 13.32 -1.35
CA ILE A 285 -9.84 13.40 -2.61
C ILE A 285 -10.73 13.15 -3.83
N TYR A 286 -11.75 12.28 -3.71
CA TYR A 286 -12.71 12.01 -4.78
C TYR A 286 -13.61 13.22 -5.04
N LYS A 287 -14.14 13.82 -3.98
CA LYS A 287 -14.91 15.07 -4.04
C LYS A 287 -14.12 16.19 -4.69
N TRP A 288 -12.87 16.37 -4.23
CA TRP A 288 -11.98 17.38 -4.73
C TRP A 288 -11.65 17.19 -6.22
N ALA A 289 -11.40 15.97 -6.66
CA ALA A 289 -11.09 15.63 -8.05
C ALA A 289 -12.32 15.52 -8.96
N GLY A 290 -13.54 15.66 -8.44
CA GLY A 290 -14.77 15.48 -9.22
C GLY A 290 -14.97 14.04 -9.72
N VAL A 291 -14.30 13.06 -9.11
CA VAL A 291 -14.36 11.63 -9.47
C VAL A 291 -15.31 10.92 -8.52
N SER A 292 -16.26 10.18 -9.05
CA SER A 292 -17.14 9.35 -8.23
C SER A 292 -16.49 8.00 -7.88
N TYR A 293 -16.88 7.45 -6.74
CA TYR A 293 -16.55 6.08 -6.35
C TYR A 293 -17.82 5.39 -5.81
N ASP A 294 -17.79 4.08 -5.72
CA ASP A 294 -18.89 3.27 -5.18
C ASP A 294 -18.66 3.01 -3.68
N PRO A 295 -19.41 3.66 -2.77
CA PRO A 295 -19.21 3.50 -1.32
C PRO A 295 -19.54 2.10 -0.80
N GLU A 296 -20.42 1.34 -1.49
CA GLU A 296 -20.80 -0.02 -1.10
C GLU A 296 -19.71 -1.03 -1.42
N LYS A 297 -18.90 -0.74 -2.45
CA LYS A 297 -17.76 -1.56 -2.84
C LYS A 297 -16.42 -1.07 -2.29
N ALA A 298 -16.43 -0.03 -1.46
CA ALA A 298 -15.21 0.54 -0.90
C ALA A 298 -14.65 -0.31 0.24
N LEU A 299 -13.39 -0.73 0.11
CA LEU A 299 -12.67 -1.44 1.17
C LEU A 299 -12.11 -0.43 2.18
N LYS A 300 -12.77 -0.31 3.32
CA LYS A 300 -12.44 0.65 4.38
C LYS A 300 -11.48 0.08 5.42
N VAL A 301 -10.60 0.94 5.94
CA VAL A 301 -9.70 0.62 7.06
C VAL A 301 -10.49 0.69 8.36
N ALA A 302 -10.37 -0.33 9.22
CA ALA A 302 -11.12 -0.38 10.49
C ALA A 302 -10.69 0.72 11.48
N ASN A 303 -9.42 1.10 11.47
CA ASN A 303 -8.83 2.10 12.36
C ASN A 303 -7.86 3.01 11.59
N PRO A 304 -8.38 3.92 10.74
CA PRO A 304 -7.55 4.80 9.94
C PRO A 304 -6.74 5.77 10.82
N GLN A 305 -5.50 6.06 10.40
CA GLN A 305 -4.64 7.00 11.13
C GLN A 305 -5.02 8.48 10.89
N SER A 306 -5.65 8.76 9.75
CA SER A 306 -6.20 10.08 9.42
C SER A 306 -7.38 9.93 8.45
N GLU A 307 -8.14 11.01 8.26
CA GLU A 307 -9.23 11.07 7.29
C GLU A 307 -8.75 10.94 5.83
N ASP A 308 -7.46 11.18 5.57
CA ASP A 308 -6.85 11.05 4.24
C ASP A 308 -6.55 9.61 3.84
N TYR A 309 -6.64 8.63 4.79
CA TYR A 309 -6.26 7.23 4.58
C TYR A 309 -7.31 6.26 5.10
N THR A 310 -8.57 6.45 4.69
CA THR A 310 -9.73 5.70 5.22
C THR A 310 -10.11 4.46 4.42
N MET A 311 -9.70 4.40 3.14
CA MET A 311 -10.08 3.29 2.24
C MET A 311 -9.05 3.03 1.14
N LEU A 312 -9.11 1.85 0.52
CA LEU A 312 -8.35 1.56 -0.70
C LEU A 312 -9.01 2.21 -1.92
N ARG A 313 -8.18 2.76 -2.81
CA ARG A 313 -8.60 3.53 -3.99
C ARG A 313 -9.34 2.68 -5.02
N GLN A 314 -10.39 3.25 -5.62
CA GLN A 314 -11.13 2.69 -6.75
C GLN A 314 -10.74 3.33 -8.10
N SER A 315 -9.97 4.41 -8.11
CA SER A 315 -9.40 5.07 -9.28
C SER A 315 -8.02 5.64 -8.96
N LEU A 316 -7.14 5.72 -9.95
CA LEU A 316 -5.84 6.38 -9.87
C LEU A 316 -5.95 7.90 -10.08
N ILE A 317 -6.98 8.35 -10.77
CA ILE A 317 -7.12 9.75 -11.21
C ILE A 317 -7.06 10.77 -10.07
N PRO A 318 -7.78 10.61 -8.94
CA PRO A 318 -7.70 11.58 -7.85
C PRO A 318 -6.27 11.75 -7.32
N SER A 319 -5.54 10.64 -7.18
CA SER A 319 -4.15 10.67 -6.71
C SER A 319 -3.20 11.32 -7.72
N ILE A 320 -3.37 11.06 -9.01
CA ILE A 320 -2.58 11.68 -10.09
C ILE A 320 -2.84 13.20 -10.12
N LEU A 321 -4.10 13.63 -10.04
CA LEU A 321 -4.45 15.05 -10.00
C LEU A 321 -3.84 15.76 -8.78
N ASN A 322 -3.78 15.07 -7.64
CA ASN A 322 -3.11 15.61 -6.45
C ASN A 322 -1.60 15.81 -6.67
N VAL A 323 -0.94 14.88 -7.39
CA VAL A 323 0.47 15.04 -7.78
C VAL A 323 0.63 16.20 -8.75
N VAL A 324 -0.23 16.35 -9.75
CA VAL A 324 -0.23 17.49 -10.67
C VAL A 324 -0.37 18.80 -9.90
N LYS A 325 -1.38 18.90 -9.01
CA LYS A 325 -1.60 20.08 -8.17
C LYS A 325 -0.37 20.43 -7.33
N ARG A 326 0.20 19.46 -6.66
CA ARG A 326 1.40 19.66 -5.84
C ARG A 326 2.58 20.19 -6.65
N ASN A 327 2.78 19.69 -7.87
CA ASN A 327 3.83 20.17 -8.76
C ASN A 327 3.55 21.60 -9.23
N PHE A 328 2.30 21.92 -9.58
CA PHE A 328 1.91 23.31 -9.93
C PHE A 328 2.16 24.30 -8.79
N ASP A 329 1.85 23.90 -7.55
CA ASP A 329 2.11 24.72 -6.35
C ASP A 329 3.62 24.95 -6.12
N ASN A 330 4.47 24.04 -6.62
CA ASN A 330 5.92 24.16 -6.61
C ASN A 330 6.51 24.76 -7.91
N GLY A 331 5.67 25.31 -8.77
CA GLY A 331 6.11 26.03 -9.98
C GLY A 331 6.42 25.16 -11.20
N GLN A 332 6.25 23.83 -11.11
CA GLN A 332 6.41 22.91 -12.23
C GLN A 332 5.11 22.77 -12.99
N LYS A 333 5.09 23.14 -14.27
CA LYS A 333 3.86 23.19 -15.09
C LYS A 333 3.88 22.24 -16.28
N ASP A 334 5.05 21.88 -16.80
CA ASP A 334 5.21 20.94 -17.89
C ASP A 334 5.37 19.54 -17.29
N LEU A 335 4.28 18.77 -17.25
CA LEU A 335 4.24 17.49 -16.57
C LEU A 335 3.65 16.40 -17.45
N TRP A 336 4.40 15.32 -17.63
CA TRP A 336 3.97 14.09 -18.26
C TRP A 336 4.18 12.96 -17.26
N LEU A 337 3.09 12.50 -16.64
CA LEU A 337 3.10 11.58 -15.51
C LEU A 337 2.34 10.31 -15.85
N TYR A 338 2.81 9.15 -15.35
CA TYR A 338 2.07 7.91 -15.42
C TYR A 338 2.26 7.05 -14.16
N GLU A 339 1.30 6.20 -13.89
CA GLU A 339 1.33 5.20 -12.84
C GLU A 339 0.72 3.89 -13.33
N ILE A 340 1.41 2.77 -13.10
CA ILE A 340 0.85 1.44 -13.23
C ILE A 340 0.50 0.97 -11.82
N GLY A 341 -0.76 1.10 -11.45
CA GLY A 341 -1.24 0.84 -10.09
C GLY A 341 -2.44 -0.10 -10.04
N LYS A 342 -2.88 -0.42 -8.83
CA LYS A 342 -4.06 -1.24 -8.58
C LYS A 342 -5.22 -0.39 -8.06
N THR A 343 -6.43 -0.80 -8.41
CA THR A 343 -7.70 -0.35 -7.85
C THR A 343 -8.38 -1.51 -7.16
N TYR A 344 -9.24 -1.24 -6.18
CA TYR A 344 -9.76 -2.25 -5.26
C TYR A 344 -11.28 -2.11 -5.11
N PHE A 345 -11.98 -3.24 -5.23
CA PHE A 345 -13.44 -3.30 -5.10
C PHE A 345 -13.86 -4.53 -4.30
N ILE A 346 -14.78 -4.38 -3.37
CA ILE A 346 -15.46 -5.52 -2.75
C ILE A 346 -16.46 -6.07 -3.78
N GLU A 347 -16.29 -7.33 -4.22
CA GLU A 347 -17.22 -7.99 -5.15
C GLU A 347 -18.12 -9.03 -4.46
N GLN A 348 -17.61 -9.65 -3.40
CA GLN A 348 -18.33 -10.67 -2.64
C GLN A 348 -17.92 -10.64 -1.16
N PRO A 349 -18.71 -11.20 -0.25
CA PRO A 349 -18.32 -11.32 1.15
C PRO A 349 -17.03 -12.13 1.30
N ALA A 350 -16.15 -11.71 2.22
CA ALA A 350 -14.93 -12.43 2.54
C ALA A 350 -15.22 -13.82 3.09
N THR A 351 -14.40 -14.81 2.70
CA THR A 351 -14.43 -16.18 3.22
C THR A 351 -13.10 -16.50 3.91
N HIS A 352 -12.94 -17.71 4.47
CA HIS A 352 -11.65 -18.13 5.06
C HIS A 352 -10.52 -18.27 4.03
N THR A 353 -10.86 -18.47 2.76
CA THR A 353 -9.91 -18.70 1.66
C THR A 353 -9.86 -17.57 0.65
N ASP A 354 -10.84 -16.64 0.69
CA ASP A 354 -10.97 -15.53 -0.25
C ASP A 354 -11.34 -14.24 0.49
N SER A 355 -10.60 -13.17 0.21
CA SER A 355 -10.87 -11.83 0.77
C SER A 355 -12.16 -11.20 0.23
N GLY A 356 -12.71 -11.68 -0.86
CA GLY A 356 -13.83 -11.08 -1.57
C GLY A 356 -13.49 -9.76 -2.28
N VAL A 357 -12.22 -9.39 -2.34
CA VAL A 357 -11.74 -8.15 -2.94
C VAL A 357 -11.19 -8.42 -4.33
N LYS A 358 -11.70 -7.69 -5.31
CA LYS A 358 -11.13 -7.64 -6.65
C LYS A 358 -10.07 -6.55 -6.73
N GLU A 359 -8.86 -6.95 -7.07
CA GLU A 359 -7.77 -6.06 -7.42
C GLU A 359 -7.68 -5.97 -8.95
N THR A 360 -7.74 -4.76 -9.49
CA THR A 360 -7.61 -4.54 -10.94
C THR A 360 -6.44 -3.63 -11.22
N ARG A 361 -5.57 -4.06 -12.13
CA ARG A 361 -4.43 -3.25 -12.55
C ARG A 361 -4.84 -2.26 -13.64
N VAL A 362 -4.49 -1.00 -13.42
CA VAL A 362 -4.79 0.12 -14.32
C VAL A 362 -3.49 0.88 -14.58
N LEU A 363 -3.27 1.25 -15.83
CA LEU A 363 -2.30 2.26 -16.22
C LEU A 363 -3.04 3.58 -16.40
N ALA A 364 -2.68 4.59 -15.65
CA ALA A 364 -3.26 5.92 -15.78
C ALA A 364 -2.17 6.99 -15.84
N GLY A 365 -2.47 8.13 -16.41
CA GLY A 365 -1.52 9.23 -16.48
C GLY A 365 -2.16 10.57 -16.79
N ALA A 366 -1.33 11.60 -16.69
CA ALA A 366 -1.67 13.00 -16.97
C ALA A 366 -0.61 13.65 -17.83
N MET A 367 -1.05 14.47 -18.77
CA MET A 367 -0.21 15.33 -19.62
C MET A 367 -0.69 16.75 -19.49
N THR A 368 0.24 17.69 -19.30
CA THR A 368 -0.08 19.12 -19.21
C THR A 368 1.15 19.96 -19.52
N GLY A 369 0.96 21.19 -19.95
CA GLY A 369 2.03 22.11 -20.32
C GLY A 369 2.44 21.97 -21.78
N ASN A 370 3.72 22.08 -22.07
CA ASN A 370 4.25 22.06 -23.43
C ASN A 370 4.72 20.67 -23.83
N VAL A 371 4.51 20.31 -25.11
CA VAL A 371 5.05 19.08 -25.73
C VAL A 371 6.57 19.13 -25.80
N ALA A 372 7.11 20.28 -26.09
CA ALA A 372 8.53 20.56 -26.06
C ALA A 372 8.80 21.88 -25.33
N SER A 373 9.86 21.91 -24.52
CA SER A 373 10.22 23.17 -23.85
C SER A 373 10.46 24.27 -24.88
N SER A 374 9.80 25.41 -24.67
CA SER A 374 10.01 26.60 -25.50
C SER A 374 11.49 27.02 -25.49
N LYS A 375 12.08 27.14 -26.64
CA LYS A 375 13.46 27.55 -26.83
C LYS A 375 13.52 28.75 -27.78
N TRP A 376 14.65 29.44 -27.81
CA TRP A 376 14.84 30.55 -28.74
C TRP A 376 14.60 30.19 -30.22
N SER A 377 14.72 28.91 -30.58
CA SER A 377 14.60 28.40 -31.96
C SER A 377 13.20 27.84 -32.30
N CYS A 378 12.33 27.63 -31.30
CA CYS A 378 10.96 27.18 -31.52
C CYS A 378 10.06 27.61 -30.36
N GLU A 379 8.84 28.04 -30.68
CA GLU A 379 7.78 28.17 -29.71
C GLU A 379 7.30 26.76 -29.34
N GLY A 380 7.12 26.50 -28.04
CA GLY A 380 6.62 25.21 -27.60
C GLY A 380 5.10 25.11 -27.85
N ASP A 381 4.68 24.04 -28.50
CA ASP A 381 3.27 23.75 -28.65
C ASP A 381 2.72 23.19 -27.32
N SER A 382 1.55 23.68 -26.91
CA SER A 382 0.86 23.16 -25.74
C SER A 382 0.29 21.77 -26.03
N VAL A 383 0.31 20.90 -25.01
CA VAL A 383 -0.34 19.58 -25.07
C VAL A 383 -1.81 19.73 -25.42
N ASP A 384 -2.28 18.90 -26.34
CA ASP A 384 -3.68 18.87 -26.76
C ASP A 384 -4.33 17.46 -26.68
N PHE A 385 -5.56 17.36 -27.13
CA PHE A 385 -6.30 16.08 -27.20
C PHE A 385 -5.59 15.04 -28.08
N TYR A 386 -4.93 15.45 -29.16
CA TYR A 386 -4.29 14.53 -30.11
C TYR A 386 -2.99 13.98 -29.55
N ASP A 387 -2.30 14.71 -28.65
CA ASP A 387 -1.10 14.21 -27.98
C ASP A 387 -1.44 13.04 -27.06
N VAL A 388 -2.46 13.18 -26.19
CA VAL A 388 -2.89 12.09 -25.32
C VAL A 388 -3.47 10.92 -26.12
N LYS A 389 -4.21 11.20 -27.22
CA LYS A 389 -4.69 10.19 -28.15
C LYS A 389 -3.52 9.41 -28.77
N GLY A 390 -2.46 10.09 -29.21
CA GLY A 390 -1.26 9.48 -29.76
C GLY A 390 -0.53 8.57 -28.76
N VAL A 391 -0.54 8.90 -27.47
CA VAL A 391 -0.02 8.01 -26.42
C VAL A 391 -0.83 6.72 -26.33
N VAL A 392 -2.16 6.83 -26.27
CA VAL A 392 -3.07 5.67 -26.21
C VAL A 392 -2.95 4.80 -27.47
N GLU A 393 -2.89 5.41 -28.65
CA GLU A 393 -2.72 4.71 -29.93
C GLU A 393 -1.42 3.90 -29.96
N ASN A 394 -0.31 4.46 -29.52
CA ASN A 394 0.96 3.75 -29.49
C ASN A 394 0.95 2.55 -28.54
N ILE A 395 0.30 2.68 -27.39
CA ILE A 395 0.13 1.55 -26.48
C ILE A 395 -0.65 0.41 -27.16
N LEU A 396 -1.77 0.74 -27.79
CA LEU A 396 -2.61 -0.25 -28.49
C LEU A 396 -1.93 -0.89 -29.70
N GLN A 397 -1.07 -0.13 -30.41
CA GLN A 397 -0.23 -0.66 -31.50
C GLN A 397 0.80 -1.66 -31.00
N ILE A 398 1.53 -1.34 -29.92
CA ILE A 398 2.48 -2.29 -29.28
C ILE A 398 1.75 -3.57 -28.88
N LEU A 399 0.53 -3.43 -28.37
CA LEU A 399 -0.34 -4.53 -27.98
C LEU A 399 -1.03 -5.24 -29.16
N LYS A 400 -0.84 -4.76 -30.40
CA LYS A 400 -1.42 -5.29 -31.65
C LYS A 400 -2.94 -5.41 -31.61
N LEU A 401 -3.61 -4.41 -31.02
CA LEU A 401 -5.06 -4.37 -30.87
C LEU A 401 -5.76 -3.46 -31.87
N ASP A 402 -5.03 -2.68 -32.64
CA ASP A 402 -5.48 -1.64 -33.58
C ASP A 402 -6.57 -2.08 -34.58
N SER A 403 -6.55 -3.34 -35.02
CA SER A 403 -7.53 -3.85 -35.98
C SER A 403 -8.87 -4.28 -35.36
N ARG A 404 -8.98 -4.32 -34.05
CA ARG A 404 -10.16 -4.84 -33.31
C ARG A 404 -10.86 -3.81 -32.45
N ILE A 405 -10.40 -2.57 -32.47
CA ILE A 405 -10.86 -1.50 -31.60
C ILE A 405 -11.64 -0.45 -32.37
N GLN A 406 -12.47 0.29 -31.64
CA GLN A 406 -13.18 1.47 -32.13
C GLN A 406 -13.04 2.60 -31.12
N TYR A 407 -12.75 3.81 -31.62
CA TYR A 407 -12.79 5.03 -30.82
C TYR A 407 -14.20 5.60 -30.84
N ARG A 408 -14.72 5.98 -29.67
CA ARG A 408 -16.05 6.58 -29.50
C ARG A 408 -15.95 7.82 -28.62
N PRO A 409 -16.82 8.83 -28.82
CA PRO A 409 -16.94 9.94 -27.87
C PRO A 409 -17.31 9.41 -26.49
N LEU A 410 -16.60 9.86 -25.46
CA LEU A 410 -16.90 9.54 -24.06
C LEU A 410 -18.03 10.45 -23.57
N LYS A 411 -19.08 9.90 -22.92
CA LYS A 411 -20.26 10.67 -22.50
C LYS A 411 -20.66 10.46 -21.03
N ASP A 412 -20.17 9.40 -20.41
CA ASP A 412 -20.64 8.92 -19.11
C ASP A 412 -19.64 9.10 -17.97
N VAL A 413 -18.57 9.85 -18.18
CA VAL A 413 -17.54 10.09 -17.17
C VAL A 413 -17.42 11.61 -16.90
N PRO A 414 -17.96 12.09 -15.78
CA PRO A 414 -18.20 13.52 -15.57
C PRO A 414 -16.95 14.38 -15.37
N TYR A 415 -15.81 13.77 -15.02
CA TYR A 415 -14.56 14.50 -14.86
C TYR A 415 -13.80 14.74 -16.19
N TYR A 416 -14.28 14.21 -17.31
CA TYR A 416 -13.77 14.53 -18.64
C TYR A 416 -14.60 15.62 -19.34
N HIS A 417 -13.93 16.40 -20.17
CA HIS A 417 -14.57 17.43 -20.99
C HIS A 417 -15.55 16.80 -22.00
N PRO A 418 -16.83 17.25 -22.07
CA PRO A 418 -17.86 16.57 -22.85
C PRO A 418 -17.63 16.53 -24.36
N GLY A 419 -16.80 17.44 -24.90
CA GLY A 419 -16.47 17.53 -26.32
C GLY A 419 -15.05 17.11 -26.69
N LYS A 420 -14.17 16.85 -25.71
CA LYS A 420 -12.77 16.54 -25.93
C LYS A 420 -12.35 15.29 -25.15
N ALA A 421 -13.18 14.25 -25.16
CA ALA A 421 -12.89 12.97 -24.52
C ALA A 421 -13.37 11.80 -25.37
N ALA A 422 -12.65 10.70 -25.28
CA ALA A 422 -12.94 9.48 -26.05
C ALA A 422 -12.70 8.22 -25.21
N GLU A 423 -13.39 7.16 -25.62
CA GLU A 423 -13.14 5.80 -25.14
C GLU A 423 -12.64 4.91 -26.27
N VAL A 424 -11.86 3.91 -25.91
CA VAL A 424 -11.46 2.81 -26.79
C VAL A 424 -12.26 1.58 -26.41
N VAL A 425 -12.98 1.03 -27.38
CA VAL A 425 -13.84 -0.12 -27.20
C VAL A 425 -13.37 -1.27 -28.08
N LEU A 426 -13.21 -2.45 -27.50
CA LEU A 426 -13.00 -3.69 -28.24
C LEU A 426 -14.31 -4.10 -28.92
N LEU A 427 -14.24 -4.38 -30.22
CA LEU A 427 -15.38 -4.87 -30.98
C LEU A 427 -15.55 -6.39 -30.76
N GLY A 428 -16.75 -6.81 -30.38
CA GLY A 428 -17.11 -8.21 -30.11
C GLY A 428 -18.60 -8.38 -29.89
N LYS A 429 -19.03 -9.57 -29.45
CA LYS A 429 -20.46 -9.81 -29.11
C LYS A 429 -20.92 -8.84 -28.01
N THR A 430 -20.08 -8.57 -27.03
CA THR A 430 -20.30 -7.53 -26.02
C THR A 430 -19.14 -6.55 -26.15
N PRO A 431 -19.40 -5.27 -26.47
CA PRO A 431 -18.36 -4.25 -26.51
C PRO A 431 -17.70 -4.09 -25.12
N GLN A 432 -16.38 -4.09 -25.08
CA GLN A 432 -15.61 -3.94 -23.85
C GLN A 432 -14.75 -2.68 -23.90
N ARG A 433 -14.88 -1.80 -22.90
CA ARG A 433 -14.06 -0.60 -22.75
C ARG A 433 -12.65 -1.01 -22.34
N LEU A 434 -11.64 -0.59 -23.12
CA LEU A 434 -10.22 -0.87 -22.86
C LEU A 434 -9.48 0.35 -22.32
N ALA A 435 -9.89 1.54 -22.72
CA ALA A 435 -9.28 2.78 -22.29
C ALA A 435 -10.27 3.95 -22.35
N VAL A 436 -9.99 4.99 -21.57
CA VAL A 436 -10.61 6.31 -21.66
C VAL A 436 -9.52 7.37 -21.63
N PHE A 437 -9.72 8.47 -22.35
CA PHE A 437 -8.77 9.57 -22.38
C PHE A 437 -9.41 10.87 -22.86
N GLY A 438 -8.81 11.99 -22.51
CA GLY A 438 -9.28 13.30 -22.94
C GLY A 438 -8.86 14.43 -22.01
N GLU A 439 -9.40 15.61 -22.27
CA GLU A 439 -9.23 16.80 -21.46
C GLU A 439 -10.02 16.71 -20.16
N LEU A 440 -9.47 17.18 -19.08
CA LEU A 440 -10.14 17.29 -17.79
C LEU A 440 -11.28 18.33 -17.89
N HIS A 441 -12.41 18.07 -17.22
CA HIS A 441 -13.55 18.98 -17.25
C HIS A 441 -13.18 20.36 -16.63
N PRO A 442 -13.57 21.48 -17.24
CA PRO A 442 -13.26 22.82 -16.70
C PRO A 442 -13.68 23.05 -15.26
N ASP A 443 -14.82 22.50 -14.82
CA ASP A 443 -15.26 22.58 -13.42
C ASP A 443 -14.29 21.87 -12.47
N VAL A 444 -13.70 20.76 -12.90
CA VAL A 444 -12.69 20.03 -12.11
C VAL A 444 -11.38 20.81 -12.07
N ILE A 445 -10.96 21.39 -13.20
CA ILE A 445 -9.78 22.30 -13.26
C ILE A 445 -9.96 23.43 -12.24
N ASN A 446 -11.11 24.07 -12.21
CA ASN A 446 -11.43 25.16 -11.29
C ASN A 446 -11.48 24.68 -9.83
N ASN A 447 -12.14 23.56 -9.56
CA ASN A 447 -12.26 22.98 -8.22
C ASN A 447 -10.90 22.58 -7.64
N CYS A 448 -10.07 21.98 -8.47
CA CYS A 448 -8.70 21.60 -8.11
C CYS A 448 -7.72 22.79 -8.13
N ARG A 449 -8.16 23.98 -8.56
CA ARG A 449 -7.32 25.18 -8.72
C ARG A 449 -6.08 24.91 -9.57
N LEU A 450 -6.27 24.23 -10.69
CA LEU A 450 -5.21 24.01 -11.67
C LEU A 450 -5.10 25.26 -12.56
N SER A 451 -3.87 25.60 -12.96
CA SER A 451 -3.60 26.85 -13.68
C SER A 451 -3.65 26.71 -15.20
N GLN A 452 -3.85 25.50 -15.71
CA GLN A 452 -3.87 25.17 -17.15
C GLN A 452 -4.60 23.86 -17.41
N ASP A 453 -4.83 23.56 -18.69
CA ASP A 453 -5.50 22.35 -19.13
C ASP A 453 -4.68 21.11 -18.81
N VAL A 454 -5.37 20.04 -18.42
CA VAL A 454 -4.78 18.74 -18.08
C VAL A 454 -5.49 17.67 -18.90
N TYR A 455 -4.73 16.83 -19.55
CA TYR A 455 -5.21 15.69 -20.32
C TYR A 455 -4.90 14.41 -19.57
N LEU A 456 -5.91 13.53 -19.45
CA LEU A 456 -5.82 12.29 -18.71
C LEU A 456 -6.00 11.09 -19.62
N PHE A 457 -5.46 9.96 -19.22
CA PHE A 457 -5.76 8.65 -19.81
C PHE A 457 -5.81 7.58 -18.74
N GLU A 458 -6.70 6.59 -18.94
CA GLU A 458 -6.80 5.37 -18.14
C GLU A 458 -6.91 4.17 -19.08
N ILE A 459 -6.10 3.13 -18.82
CA ILE A 459 -6.03 1.91 -19.63
C ILE A 459 -6.18 0.71 -18.70
N TYR A 460 -7.15 -0.15 -18.97
CA TYR A 460 -7.49 -1.32 -18.15
C TYR A 460 -6.61 -2.50 -18.56
N ILE A 461 -5.42 -2.61 -17.93
CA ILE A 461 -4.37 -3.58 -18.29
C ILE A 461 -4.85 -5.02 -18.16
N GLU A 462 -5.60 -5.35 -17.11
CA GLU A 462 -6.12 -6.70 -16.88
C GLU A 462 -6.97 -7.22 -18.06
N ASP A 463 -7.78 -6.34 -18.62
CA ASP A 463 -8.64 -6.71 -19.75
C ASP A 463 -7.85 -6.83 -21.04
N ILE A 464 -6.85 -6.00 -21.20
CA ILE A 464 -5.95 -6.04 -22.36
C ILE A 464 -5.09 -7.31 -22.31
N MET A 465 -4.55 -7.68 -21.15
CA MET A 465 -3.73 -8.90 -21.01
C MET A 465 -4.47 -10.17 -21.46
N LYS A 466 -5.76 -10.27 -21.18
CA LYS A 466 -6.60 -11.40 -21.65
C LYS A 466 -6.68 -11.50 -23.17
N LEU A 467 -6.46 -10.39 -23.87
CA LEU A 467 -6.57 -10.27 -25.32
C LEU A 467 -5.24 -10.38 -26.06
N MET A 468 -4.15 -10.24 -25.31
CA MET A 468 -2.80 -10.22 -25.89
C MET A 468 -2.41 -11.61 -26.40
N ASN A 469 -1.97 -11.62 -27.64
CA ASN A 469 -1.28 -12.75 -28.22
C ASN A 469 0.17 -12.34 -28.47
N PHE A 470 1.07 -12.73 -27.59
CA PHE A 470 2.51 -12.44 -27.71
C PHE A 470 3.17 -13.18 -28.88
N SER A 471 2.46 -13.34 -29.99
CA SER A 471 3.01 -13.96 -31.16
C SER A 471 4.16 -13.14 -31.73
N THR A 472 5.24 -13.81 -32.09
CA THR A 472 6.36 -13.19 -32.80
C THR A 472 5.87 -12.54 -34.09
N PRO A 473 6.27 -11.28 -34.36
CA PRO A 473 5.94 -10.65 -35.63
C PRO A 473 6.42 -11.51 -36.79
N LYS A 474 5.51 -11.79 -37.74
CA LYS A 474 5.91 -12.48 -38.97
C LYS A 474 6.47 -11.44 -39.95
N PHE A 475 7.64 -11.73 -40.49
CA PHE A 475 8.21 -10.96 -41.58
C PHE A 475 7.25 -10.97 -42.77
N LYS A 476 7.05 -9.79 -43.38
CA LYS A 476 6.39 -9.64 -44.67
C LYS A 476 7.43 -9.13 -45.67
N GLU A 477 7.45 -9.76 -46.83
CA GLU A 477 8.34 -9.31 -47.88
C GLU A 477 8.09 -7.85 -48.21
N LEU A 478 9.18 -7.12 -48.47
CA LEU A 478 9.09 -5.73 -48.90
C LEU A 478 8.53 -5.68 -50.33
N PRO A 479 7.59 -4.74 -50.61
CA PRO A 479 7.08 -4.59 -51.95
C PRO A 479 8.18 -4.18 -52.95
N VAL A 480 8.21 -4.83 -54.08
CA VAL A 480 9.16 -4.53 -55.18
C VAL A 480 8.67 -3.36 -56.02
N TYR A 481 7.34 -3.23 -56.17
CA TYR A 481 6.75 -2.19 -57.01
C TYR A 481 6.36 -0.96 -56.19
N PRO A 482 6.49 0.28 -56.75
CA PRO A 482 6.25 1.49 -56.00
C PRO A 482 4.75 1.69 -55.73
N ALA A 483 4.45 2.30 -54.56
CA ALA A 483 3.09 2.74 -54.24
C ALA A 483 2.75 4.04 -54.99
N VAL A 484 1.47 4.20 -55.34
CA VAL A 484 0.94 5.43 -55.92
C VAL A 484 0.01 6.08 -54.90
N SER A 485 0.10 7.39 -54.71
CA SER A 485 -0.80 8.16 -53.86
C SER A 485 -1.76 9.02 -54.69
N ARG A 486 -3.01 9.16 -54.20
CA ARG A 486 -4.04 10.06 -54.76
C ARG A 486 -4.73 10.80 -53.63
N ASP A 487 -4.92 12.09 -53.85
CA ASP A 487 -5.62 12.96 -52.92
C ASP A 487 -7.11 13.00 -53.27
N MET A 488 -7.97 13.04 -52.25
CA MET A 488 -9.39 13.13 -52.42
C MET A 488 -9.97 14.04 -51.32
N ALA A 489 -10.59 15.14 -51.75
CA ALA A 489 -11.24 16.07 -50.83
C ALA A 489 -12.78 16.08 -51.07
N PHE A 490 -13.51 16.11 -49.97
CA PHE A 490 -14.97 16.18 -50.03
C PHE A 490 -15.56 16.82 -48.77
N ILE A 491 -16.77 17.39 -48.96
CA ILE A 491 -17.57 17.96 -47.88
C ILE A 491 -18.51 16.89 -47.35
N ILE A 492 -18.58 16.75 -46.04
CA ILE A 492 -19.40 15.77 -45.34
C ILE A 492 -19.94 16.38 -44.04
N ARG A 493 -21.03 15.82 -43.49
CA ARG A 493 -21.56 16.27 -42.20
C ARG A 493 -20.51 16.23 -41.10
N ASP A 494 -20.56 17.19 -40.20
CA ASP A 494 -19.61 17.33 -39.12
C ASP A 494 -19.65 16.18 -38.10
N ASP A 495 -20.82 15.57 -37.91
CA ASP A 495 -21.05 14.46 -37.01
C ASP A 495 -20.47 13.11 -37.48
N VAL A 496 -20.04 13.00 -38.76
CA VAL A 496 -19.45 11.78 -39.30
C VAL A 496 -18.02 11.58 -38.77
N PRO A 497 -17.76 10.49 -38.02
CA PRO A 497 -16.42 10.24 -37.47
C PRO A 497 -15.42 9.87 -38.57
N HIS A 498 -14.15 10.29 -38.40
CA HIS A 498 -13.04 9.91 -39.28
C HIS A 498 -12.95 8.38 -39.47
N GLN A 499 -13.11 7.60 -38.39
CA GLN A 499 -13.01 6.14 -38.44
C GLN A 499 -14.06 5.49 -39.35
N ASP A 500 -15.27 6.06 -39.42
CA ASP A 500 -16.31 5.55 -40.30
C ASP A 500 -15.99 5.83 -41.78
N ILE A 501 -15.39 7.00 -42.06
CA ILE A 501 -14.91 7.33 -43.40
C ILE A 501 -13.81 6.36 -43.83
N VAL A 502 -12.80 6.14 -42.99
CA VAL A 502 -11.70 5.19 -43.26
C VAL A 502 -12.25 3.77 -43.47
N ARG A 503 -13.24 3.36 -42.66
CA ARG A 503 -13.92 2.04 -42.82
C ARG A 503 -14.58 1.89 -44.18
N VAL A 504 -15.27 2.92 -44.67
CA VAL A 504 -15.94 2.91 -45.99
C VAL A 504 -14.86 2.88 -47.09
N ILE A 505 -13.82 3.70 -46.99
CA ILE A 505 -12.70 3.69 -47.94
C ILE A 505 -12.06 2.30 -48.02
N LYS A 506 -11.71 1.71 -46.88
CA LYS A 506 -11.08 0.39 -46.80
C LYS A 506 -11.99 -0.73 -47.34
N LYS A 507 -13.28 -0.67 -47.05
CA LYS A 507 -14.28 -1.66 -47.54
C LYS A 507 -14.50 -1.58 -49.03
N ALA A 508 -14.47 -0.37 -49.60
CA ALA A 508 -14.66 -0.13 -51.02
C ALA A 508 -13.43 -0.45 -51.86
N SER A 509 -12.26 -0.39 -51.24
CA SER A 509 -10.98 -0.64 -51.88
C SER A 509 -10.73 -2.14 -52.08
N SER A 510 -10.00 -2.47 -53.14
CA SER A 510 -9.50 -3.81 -53.40
C SER A 510 -8.26 -4.13 -52.57
N HIS A 511 -7.58 -5.26 -52.89
CA HIS A 511 -6.28 -5.66 -52.32
C HIS A 511 -5.16 -4.64 -52.58
N LEU A 512 -5.37 -3.66 -53.47
CA LEU A 512 -4.40 -2.59 -53.79
C LEU A 512 -4.30 -1.55 -52.68
N PHE A 513 -5.26 -1.44 -51.79
CA PHE A 513 -5.24 -0.44 -50.71
C PHE A 513 -4.21 -0.78 -49.65
N GLN A 514 -3.33 0.18 -49.38
CA GLN A 514 -2.30 0.10 -48.36
C GLN A 514 -2.71 0.87 -47.09
N LYS A 515 -2.94 2.15 -47.20
CA LYS A 515 -3.32 3.04 -46.10
C LYS A 515 -4.02 4.29 -46.64
N THR A 516 -4.59 5.05 -45.72
CA THR A 516 -5.09 6.40 -45.99
C THR A 516 -4.71 7.33 -44.86
N ASP A 517 -4.28 8.54 -45.21
CA ASP A 517 -3.92 9.58 -44.25
C ASP A 517 -4.89 10.75 -44.42
N LEU A 518 -5.46 11.25 -43.31
CA LEU A 518 -6.21 12.50 -43.27
C LEU A 518 -5.18 13.64 -43.12
N PHE A 519 -5.09 14.52 -44.09
CA PHE A 519 -4.09 15.58 -44.06
C PHE A 519 -4.68 16.99 -43.98
N ASP A 520 -5.99 17.17 -44.17
CA ASP A 520 -6.64 18.45 -43.95
C ASP A 520 -8.12 18.28 -43.48
N VAL A 521 -8.51 19.15 -42.53
CA VAL A 521 -9.90 19.29 -42.07
C VAL A 521 -10.19 20.78 -41.98
N TYR A 522 -11.08 21.25 -42.85
CA TYR A 522 -11.44 22.66 -42.90
C TYR A 522 -12.92 22.88 -42.50
N LYS A 523 -13.12 23.85 -41.60
CA LYS A 523 -14.43 24.40 -41.23
C LYS A 523 -14.28 25.92 -41.32
N GLY A 524 -15.07 26.59 -42.16
CA GLY A 524 -14.98 28.03 -42.28
C GLY A 524 -16.03 28.60 -43.26
N GLU A 525 -15.93 29.87 -43.61
CA GLU A 525 -16.94 30.68 -44.32
C GLU A 525 -17.48 30.09 -45.60
N HIS A 526 -16.77 29.16 -46.25
CA HIS A 526 -17.21 28.51 -47.47
C HIS A 526 -17.82 27.13 -47.28
N ILE A 527 -18.01 26.68 -46.04
CA ILE A 527 -18.61 25.41 -45.69
C ILE A 527 -19.91 25.68 -44.95
N LYS A 528 -21.01 25.04 -45.40
CA LYS A 528 -22.33 25.16 -44.75
C LYS A 528 -22.23 24.70 -43.27
N ASP A 529 -22.90 25.40 -42.38
CA ASP A 529 -23.02 25.00 -40.97
C ASP A 529 -23.47 23.56 -40.83
N GLY A 530 -22.81 22.82 -39.92
CA GLY A 530 -23.04 21.39 -39.72
C GLY A 530 -22.26 20.48 -40.70
N TYR A 531 -21.37 21.06 -41.52
CA TYR A 531 -20.51 20.31 -42.47
C TYR A 531 -19.05 20.66 -42.23
N LYS A 532 -18.15 19.74 -42.65
CA LYS A 532 -16.70 19.89 -42.71
C LYS A 532 -16.19 19.44 -44.07
N SER A 533 -15.11 20.06 -44.54
CA SER A 533 -14.31 19.56 -45.65
C SER A 533 -13.19 18.70 -45.11
N VAL A 534 -13.04 17.51 -45.63
CA VAL A 534 -11.98 16.57 -45.27
C VAL A 534 -11.16 16.20 -46.51
N ALA A 535 -9.84 16.11 -46.34
CA ALA A 535 -8.95 15.71 -47.43
C ALA A 535 -8.11 14.49 -47.03
N TYR A 536 -8.23 13.45 -47.80
CA TYR A 536 -7.53 12.18 -47.59
C TYR A 536 -6.54 11.91 -48.70
N ARG A 537 -5.36 11.42 -48.31
CA ARG A 537 -4.37 10.82 -49.21
C ARG A 537 -4.49 9.30 -49.11
N ILE A 538 -4.79 8.68 -50.26
CA ILE A 538 -5.01 7.25 -50.39
C ILE A 538 -3.79 6.65 -51.08
N TYR A 539 -3.19 5.63 -50.46
CA TYR A 539 -2.04 4.91 -51.00
C TYR A 539 -2.46 3.57 -51.54
N LEU A 540 -2.15 3.34 -52.82
CA LEU A 540 -2.46 2.12 -53.55
C LEU A 540 -1.16 1.48 -54.03
N GLN A 541 -1.06 0.15 -53.95
CA GLN A 541 0.10 -0.62 -54.36
C GLN A 541 -0.31 -2.02 -54.80
N ASP A 542 0.23 -2.46 -55.93
CA ASP A 542 0.15 -3.87 -56.35
C ASP A 542 1.50 -4.54 -55.99
N LEU A 543 1.44 -5.70 -55.33
CA LEU A 543 2.65 -6.44 -54.98
C LEU A 543 3.27 -7.18 -56.16
N ASN A 544 2.54 -7.33 -57.27
CA ASN A 544 2.93 -8.15 -58.41
C ASN A 544 3.23 -7.33 -59.68
N ALA A 545 2.80 -6.07 -59.74
CA ALA A 545 3.02 -5.23 -60.94
C ALA A 545 3.00 -3.74 -60.60
N THR A 546 3.59 -2.91 -61.48
CA THR A 546 3.45 -1.44 -61.43
C THR A 546 2.00 -1.06 -61.77
N LEU A 547 1.39 -0.20 -60.95
CA LEU A 547 0.02 0.28 -61.18
C LEU A 547 -0.01 1.23 -62.37
N THR A 548 -0.97 1.00 -63.28
CA THR A 548 -1.32 1.96 -64.36
C THR A 548 -2.30 3.02 -63.87
N ASP A 549 -2.32 4.19 -64.49
CA ASP A 549 -3.23 5.28 -64.15
C ASP A 549 -4.69 4.86 -64.29
N GLU A 550 -5.03 4.05 -65.28
CA GLU A 550 -6.40 3.55 -65.44
C GLU A 550 -6.88 2.72 -64.26
N ARG A 551 -6.03 1.81 -63.76
CA ARG A 551 -6.36 0.98 -62.55
C ARG A 551 -6.48 1.83 -61.29
N VAL A 552 -5.66 2.85 -61.15
CA VAL A 552 -5.71 3.78 -60.04
C VAL A 552 -7.01 4.59 -60.07
N GLU A 553 -7.39 5.09 -61.23
CA GLU A 553 -8.66 5.85 -61.43
C GLU A 553 -9.88 4.98 -61.17
N GLU A 554 -9.88 3.72 -61.60
CA GLU A 554 -10.98 2.76 -61.31
C GLU A 554 -11.16 2.56 -59.80
N GLU A 555 -10.06 2.37 -59.04
CA GLU A 555 -10.08 2.25 -57.58
C GLU A 555 -10.61 3.53 -56.91
N MET A 556 -10.13 4.68 -57.31
CA MET A 556 -10.58 5.98 -56.80
C MET A 556 -12.07 6.21 -57.09
N LYS A 557 -12.57 5.78 -58.27
CA LYS A 557 -13.99 5.84 -58.62
C LYS A 557 -14.85 4.93 -57.73
N LYS A 558 -14.38 3.72 -57.43
CA LYS A 558 -15.06 2.81 -56.50
C LYS A 558 -15.20 3.44 -55.11
N ILE A 559 -14.09 4.01 -54.58
CA ILE A 559 -14.09 4.68 -53.29
C ILE A 559 -15.02 5.89 -53.29
N LYS A 560 -14.97 6.75 -54.29
CA LYS A 560 -15.87 7.91 -54.43
C LYS A 560 -17.35 7.49 -54.45
N ASN A 561 -17.69 6.42 -55.19
CA ASN A 561 -19.03 5.91 -55.27
C ASN A 561 -19.53 5.33 -53.94
N ALA A 562 -18.66 4.64 -53.20
CA ALA A 562 -19.01 4.09 -51.90
C ALA A 562 -19.27 5.20 -50.86
N ILE A 563 -18.46 6.26 -50.87
CA ILE A 563 -18.67 7.43 -49.99
C ILE A 563 -20.01 8.11 -50.32
N LYS A 564 -20.33 8.28 -51.62
CA LYS A 564 -21.64 8.83 -52.03
C LYS A 564 -22.81 7.94 -51.68
N ALA A 565 -22.63 6.62 -51.72
CA ALA A 565 -23.70 5.67 -51.36
C ALA A 565 -23.99 5.67 -49.86
N GLU A 566 -22.96 5.80 -49.03
CA GLU A 566 -23.10 5.83 -47.57
C GLU A 566 -23.61 7.20 -47.10
N TRP A 567 -23.05 8.29 -47.69
CA TRP A 567 -23.44 9.67 -47.37
C TRP A 567 -23.84 10.41 -48.64
N SER A 568 -25.14 10.34 -48.98
CA SER A 568 -25.73 10.89 -50.22
C SER A 568 -25.58 12.41 -50.37
N ASP A 569 -25.38 13.11 -49.23
CA ASP A 569 -25.20 14.56 -49.16
C ASP A 569 -23.72 14.99 -49.26
N SER A 570 -22.80 14.04 -49.38
CA SER A 570 -21.37 14.34 -49.57
C SER A 570 -21.08 14.97 -50.94
N LYS A 571 -20.21 15.99 -50.98
CA LYS A 571 -19.83 16.70 -52.21
C LYS A 571 -18.33 16.66 -52.36
N PHE A 572 -17.84 16.06 -53.47
CA PHE A 572 -16.42 16.07 -53.77
C PHE A 572 -16.01 17.46 -54.26
N ARG A 573 -14.78 17.87 -53.86
CA ARG A 573 -14.12 19.07 -54.34
C ARG A 573 -13.15 18.65 -55.47
N GLU A 574 -13.18 19.39 -56.56
CA GLU A 574 -12.24 19.20 -57.69
C GLU A 574 -10.85 19.73 -57.34
#